data_e7d148179f74964f36ef00731ae0360b
#
_entry.id   e7d148179f74964f36ef00731ae0360b
#
_cell.length_a   1.000
_cell.length_b   1.000
_cell.length_c   1.000
_cell.angle_alpha   90.00
_cell.angle_beta   90.00
_cell.angle_gamma   90.00
#
_symmetry.space_group_name_H-M   'P 1'
#
loop_
_entity.id
_entity.type
_entity.pdbx_description
1 polymer ?
#
loop_
_entity_poly.entity_id
_entity_poly.type
_entity_poly.pdbx_seq_one_letter_code
_entity_poly.pdbx_strand_id
1 'polypeptide(L)'
;MVSKPLHRNVILVGCKDEKGLVHRITGVLFEAGLNIVRNGEFVDGESTRFYMRTDVEGAVDSAGLCRALAEALPADAWIEMRSPRPKKIAVLATKEYHCLGDLLLRHANGDLNAQICAVLSNHEVLGDLVRTFDLPFHCISHVDMARDEHERLLIEQLGEYEL
;
A
#
# COMPACT_ATOMS: atom_id res chain seq x y z
N MET A 1 5.75 4.32 27.49
CA MET A 1 6.74 3.42 26.87
C MET A 1 6.37 3.30 25.41
N VAL A 2 7.08 4.00 24.52
CA VAL A 2 6.87 3.87 23.08
C VAL A 2 7.50 2.53 22.69
N SER A 3 6.68 1.53 22.35
CA SER A 3 7.18 0.25 21.85
C SER A 3 7.92 0.50 20.54
N LYS A 4 9.18 0.03 20.50
CA LYS A 4 10.00 0.01 19.27
C LYS A 4 9.16 -0.56 18.13
N PRO A 5 9.10 0.07 16.95
CA PRO A 5 8.32 -0.47 15.85
C PRO A 5 8.81 -1.89 15.56
N LEU A 6 7.96 -2.88 15.82
CA LEU A 6 8.22 -4.26 15.41
C LEU A 6 8.44 -4.26 13.89
N HIS A 7 9.52 -4.89 13.45
CA HIS A 7 9.80 -5.05 12.02
C HIS A 7 8.66 -5.85 11.38
N ARG A 8 7.73 -5.15 10.77
CA ARG A 8 6.65 -5.76 9.97
C ARG A 8 7.14 -5.96 8.56
N ASN A 9 6.80 -7.08 7.96
CA ASN A 9 7.04 -7.35 6.55
C ASN A 9 5.76 -7.93 5.94
N VAL A 10 5.57 -7.70 4.65
CA VAL A 10 4.46 -8.24 3.88
C VAL A 10 5.05 -9.23 2.90
N ILE A 11 4.53 -10.46 2.91
CA ILE A 11 4.89 -11.52 1.99
C ILE A 11 3.72 -11.76 1.06
N LEU A 12 3.98 -11.66 -0.23
CA LEU A 12 3.03 -11.96 -1.29
C LEU A 12 3.49 -13.22 -2.01
N VAL A 13 2.58 -14.16 -2.18
CA VAL A 13 2.80 -15.41 -2.91
C VAL A 13 1.70 -15.59 -3.95
N GLY A 14 2.09 -16.02 -5.14
CA GLY A 14 1.12 -16.45 -6.16
C GLY A 14 1.68 -17.65 -6.92
N CYS A 15 0.86 -18.70 -7.10
CA CYS A 15 1.22 -19.91 -7.83
C CYS A 15 -0.04 -20.60 -8.38
N LYS A 16 0.13 -21.70 -9.09
CA LYS A 16 -0.99 -22.59 -9.44
C LYS A 16 -1.61 -23.15 -8.15
N ASP A 17 -2.95 -23.19 -8.11
CA ASP A 17 -3.64 -23.72 -6.93
C ASP A 17 -3.45 -25.23 -6.76
N GLU A 18 -3.14 -25.65 -5.55
CA GLU A 18 -3.07 -27.05 -5.13
C GLU A 18 -3.27 -27.21 -3.63
N LYS A 19 -3.53 -28.42 -3.18
CA LYS A 19 -3.75 -28.70 -1.75
C LYS A 19 -2.50 -28.46 -0.92
N GLY A 20 -2.67 -27.81 0.26
CA GLY A 20 -1.65 -27.66 1.27
C GLY A 20 -0.75 -26.44 1.13
N LEU A 21 -1.01 -25.50 0.19
CA LEU A 21 -0.23 -24.29 0.01
C LEU A 21 -0.13 -23.45 1.28
N VAL A 22 -1.27 -23.18 1.92
CA VAL A 22 -1.30 -22.42 3.19
C VAL A 22 -0.43 -23.10 4.27
N HIS A 23 -0.56 -24.40 4.43
CA HIS A 23 0.23 -25.15 5.40
C HIS A 23 1.74 -25.06 5.15
N ARG A 24 2.16 -25.21 3.89
CA ARG A 24 3.59 -25.11 3.50
C ARG A 24 4.13 -23.72 3.74
N ILE A 25 3.38 -22.69 3.33
CA ILE A 25 3.79 -21.29 3.54
C ILE A 25 3.90 -21.00 5.04
N THR A 26 2.85 -21.30 5.82
CA THR A 26 2.85 -20.99 7.26
C THR A 26 3.89 -21.82 8.03
N GLY A 27 4.18 -23.03 7.59
CA GLY A 27 5.27 -23.86 8.14
C GLY A 27 6.64 -23.21 7.97
N VAL A 28 6.96 -22.74 6.76
CA VAL A 28 8.21 -22.01 6.49
C VAL A 28 8.31 -20.72 7.33
N LEU A 29 7.20 -19.98 7.47
CA LEU A 29 7.17 -18.77 8.30
C LEU A 29 7.41 -19.10 9.78
N PHE A 30 6.83 -20.19 10.27
CA PHE A 30 7.03 -20.66 11.64
C PHE A 30 8.48 -21.06 11.90
N GLU A 31 9.09 -21.83 11.01
CA GLU A 31 10.50 -22.22 11.09
C GLU A 31 11.46 -21.04 11.03
N ALA A 32 11.08 -19.98 10.29
CA ALA A 32 11.81 -18.71 10.27
C ALA A 32 11.61 -17.85 11.54
N GLY A 33 10.83 -18.30 12.52
CA GLY A 33 10.56 -17.60 13.77
C GLY A 33 9.69 -16.35 13.61
N LEU A 34 8.89 -16.28 12.54
CA LEU A 34 8.02 -15.15 12.25
C LEU A 34 6.63 -15.33 12.84
N ASN A 35 6.09 -14.25 13.42
CA ASN A 35 4.70 -14.21 13.88
C ASN A 35 3.79 -13.65 12.79
N ILE A 36 2.73 -14.38 12.45
CA ILE A 36 1.71 -13.92 11.49
C ILE A 36 0.72 -12.99 12.21
N VAL A 37 0.62 -11.75 11.75
CA VAL A 37 -0.29 -10.72 12.32
C VAL A 37 -1.56 -10.60 11.51
N ARG A 38 -1.45 -10.85 10.20
CA ARG A 38 -2.58 -10.81 9.27
C ARG A 38 -2.33 -11.79 8.14
N ASN A 39 -3.35 -12.52 7.76
CA ASN A 39 -3.32 -13.42 6.61
C ASN A 39 -4.57 -13.25 5.77
N GLY A 40 -4.43 -13.39 4.47
CA GLY A 40 -5.53 -13.43 3.53
C GLY A 40 -5.10 -14.20 2.30
N GLU A 41 -5.93 -15.13 1.87
CA GLU A 41 -5.74 -15.92 0.66
C GLU A 41 -6.94 -15.81 -0.26
N PHE A 42 -6.69 -16.01 -1.54
CA PHE A 42 -7.69 -15.96 -2.59
C PHE A 42 -7.30 -16.95 -3.70
N VAL A 43 -8.27 -17.69 -4.19
CA VAL A 43 -8.13 -18.53 -5.39
C VAL A 43 -8.99 -17.92 -6.50
N ASP A 44 -8.35 -17.55 -7.60
CA ASP A 44 -9.05 -17.11 -8.77
C ASP A 44 -9.66 -18.30 -9.51
N GLY A 45 -10.99 -18.33 -9.59
CA GLY A 45 -11.75 -19.45 -10.17
C GLY A 45 -11.57 -19.60 -11.68
N GLU A 46 -11.19 -18.53 -12.41
CA GLU A 46 -10.99 -18.59 -13.85
C GLU A 46 -9.58 -19.10 -14.21
N SER A 47 -8.56 -18.55 -13.57
CA SER A 47 -7.16 -18.91 -13.84
C SER A 47 -6.65 -20.07 -13.00
N THR A 48 -7.41 -20.55 -12.01
CA THR A 48 -7.01 -21.56 -11.04
C THR A 48 -5.68 -21.21 -10.35
N ARG A 49 -5.49 -19.93 -10.05
CA ARG A 49 -4.32 -19.42 -9.35
C ARG A 49 -4.64 -19.08 -7.91
N PHE A 50 -3.75 -19.51 -7.05
CA PHE A 50 -3.72 -19.17 -5.62
C PHE A 50 -2.91 -17.90 -5.42
N TYR A 51 -3.41 -17.03 -4.56
CA TYR A 51 -2.73 -15.82 -4.09
C TYR A 51 -2.84 -15.75 -2.57
N MET A 52 -1.73 -15.38 -1.91
CA MET A 52 -1.70 -15.21 -0.46
C MET A 52 -0.92 -13.95 -0.11
N ARG A 53 -1.47 -13.18 0.81
CA ARG A 53 -0.82 -12.06 1.45
C ARG A 53 -0.71 -12.33 2.95
N THR A 54 0.49 -12.31 3.47
CA THR A 54 0.76 -12.51 4.89
C THR A 54 1.57 -11.35 5.43
N ASP A 55 1.03 -10.66 6.44
CA ASP A 55 1.77 -9.65 7.18
C ASP A 55 2.40 -10.33 8.39
N VAL A 56 3.72 -10.22 8.53
CA VAL A 56 4.51 -10.91 9.57
C VAL A 56 5.30 -9.93 10.41
N GLU A 57 5.54 -10.30 11.66
CA GLU A 57 6.44 -9.60 12.60
C GLU A 57 7.62 -10.50 12.97
N GLY A 58 8.81 -9.93 13.01
CA GLY A 58 10.05 -10.60 13.40
C GLY A 58 11.25 -10.13 12.60
N ALA A 59 12.43 -10.52 13.06
CA ALA A 59 13.65 -10.31 12.30
C ALA A 59 13.70 -11.34 11.15
N VAL A 60 13.95 -10.88 9.93
CA VAL A 60 13.89 -11.74 8.76
C VAL A 60 15.13 -11.60 7.88
N ASP A 61 15.71 -12.75 7.51
CA ASP A 61 16.57 -12.86 6.34
C ASP A 61 15.70 -13.02 5.10
N SER A 62 15.46 -11.91 4.39
CA SER A 62 14.57 -11.89 3.22
C SER A 62 15.03 -12.86 2.12
N ALA A 63 16.34 -13.01 1.89
CA ALA A 63 16.86 -13.88 0.85
C ALA A 63 16.73 -15.37 1.23
N GLY A 64 17.02 -15.72 2.48
CA GLY A 64 16.84 -17.05 3.00
C GLY A 64 15.38 -17.48 3.02
N LEU A 65 14.48 -16.60 3.47
CA LEU A 65 13.05 -16.87 3.51
C LEU A 65 12.46 -17.07 2.11
N CYS A 66 12.82 -16.22 1.14
CA CYS A 66 12.33 -16.38 -0.24
C CYS A 66 12.80 -17.70 -0.86
N ARG A 67 14.04 -18.14 -0.57
CA ARG A 67 14.51 -19.47 -1.02
C ARG A 67 13.73 -20.61 -0.38
N ALA A 68 13.54 -20.59 0.92
CA ALA A 68 12.80 -21.64 1.63
C ALA A 68 11.34 -21.74 1.14
N LEU A 69 10.70 -20.59 0.87
CA LEU A 69 9.37 -20.57 0.27
C LEU A 69 9.37 -21.12 -1.16
N ALA A 70 10.37 -20.78 -1.98
CA ALA A 70 10.49 -21.30 -3.35
C ALA A 70 10.72 -22.81 -3.39
N GLU A 71 11.45 -23.37 -2.42
CA GLU A 71 11.65 -24.82 -2.28
C GLU A 71 10.38 -25.55 -1.82
N ALA A 72 9.55 -24.89 -1.02
CA ALA A 72 8.32 -25.46 -0.49
C ALA A 72 7.10 -25.35 -1.43
N LEU A 73 7.17 -24.52 -2.46
CA LEU A 73 6.05 -24.17 -3.33
C LEU A 73 6.22 -24.74 -4.75
N PRO A 74 5.14 -24.75 -5.57
CA PRO A 74 5.23 -25.13 -6.97
C PRO A 74 6.28 -24.32 -7.74
N ALA A 75 6.88 -24.89 -8.78
CA ALA A 75 7.95 -24.27 -9.55
C ALA A 75 7.53 -22.96 -10.27
N ASP A 76 6.24 -22.73 -10.45
CA ASP A 76 5.68 -21.50 -11.02
C ASP A 76 5.37 -20.41 -9.97
N ALA A 77 5.72 -20.66 -8.69
CA ALA A 77 5.47 -19.71 -7.63
C ALA A 77 6.32 -18.44 -7.79
N TRP A 78 5.67 -17.29 -7.68
CA TRP A 78 6.35 -16.02 -7.46
C TRP A 78 6.19 -15.61 -5.99
N ILE A 79 7.24 -15.05 -5.44
CA ILE A 79 7.30 -14.63 -4.05
C ILE A 79 7.85 -13.20 -4.02
N GLU A 80 7.14 -12.32 -3.38
CA GLU A 80 7.57 -10.94 -3.18
C GLU A 80 7.51 -10.58 -1.71
N MET A 81 8.60 -10.03 -1.20
CA MET A 81 8.68 -9.54 0.16
C MET A 81 8.82 -8.03 0.18
N ARG A 82 7.93 -7.37 0.91
CA ARG A 82 7.89 -5.92 1.05
C ARG A 82 8.03 -5.54 2.51
N SER A 83 8.97 -4.67 2.83
CA SER A 83 8.94 -3.95 4.10
C SER A 83 7.94 -2.81 4.00
N PRO A 84 7.00 -2.66 4.96
CA PRO A 84 6.08 -1.55 4.94
C PRO A 84 6.85 -0.25 5.17
N ARG A 85 7.08 0.46 4.10
CA ARG A 85 7.45 1.88 4.14
C ARG A 85 6.18 2.69 3.97
N PRO A 86 6.01 3.81 4.68
CA PRO A 86 4.92 4.73 4.39
C PRO A 86 4.98 5.07 2.90
N LYS A 87 3.89 4.80 2.18
CA LYS A 87 3.82 5.17 0.77
C LYS A 87 3.65 6.68 0.66
N LYS A 88 4.34 7.28 -0.28
CA LYS A 88 4.06 8.64 -0.69
C LYS A 88 2.78 8.63 -1.52
N ILE A 89 1.85 9.50 -1.19
CA ILE A 89 0.55 9.60 -1.87
C ILE A 89 0.20 11.04 -2.19
N ALA A 90 -0.50 11.24 -3.30
CA ALA A 90 -1.27 12.46 -3.55
C ALA A 90 -2.76 12.16 -3.32
N VAL A 91 -3.48 13.09 -2.71
CA VAL A 91 -4.92 12.95 -2.46
C VAL A 91 -5.67 13.78 -3.49
N LEU A 92 -6.58 13.13 -4.22
CA LEU A 92 -7.51 13.82 -5.12
C LEU A 92 -8.80 14.10 -4.35
N ALA A 93 -9.20 15.36 -4.29
CA ALA A 93 -10.39 15.81 -3.58
C ALA A 93 -11.28 16.68 -4.48
N THR A 94 -12.51 16.91 -4.06
CA THR A 94 -13.44 17.82 -4.75
C THR A 94 -13.85 18.98 -3.82
N LYS A 95 -15.08 18.95 -3.29
CA LYS A 95 -15.61 20.00 -2.40
C LYS A 95 -15.77 19.53 -0.96
N GLU A 96 -15.94 18.22 -0.78
CA GLU A 96 -16.29 17.66 0.51
C GLU A 96 -15.06 17.50 1.41
N TYR A 97 -15.13 18.10 2.60
CA TYR A 97 -14.00 18.19 3.52
C TYR A 97 -13.86 17.01 4.47
N HIS A 98 -14.95 16.24 4.73
CA HIS A 98 -14.95 15.26 5.83
C HIS A 98 -13.95 14.12 5.64
N CYS A 99 -13.89 13.50 4.46
CA CYS A 99 -12.91 12.45 4.17
C CYS A 99 -11.48 12.99 4.15
N LEU A 100 -11.29 14.15 3.52
CA LEU A 100 -9.98 14.80 3.48
C LEU A 100 -9.52 15.19 4.89
N GLY A 101 -10.40 15.76 5.70
CA GLY A 101 -10.09 16.15 7.08
C GLY A 101 -9.64 14.98 7.95
N ASP A 102 -10.30 13.81 7.86
CA ASP A 102 -9.87 12.59 8.56
C ASP A 102 -8.46 12.16 8.11
N LEU A 103 -8.17 12.16 6.81
CA LEU A 103 -6.85 11.82 6.29
C LEU A 103 -5.76 12.79 6.77
N LEU A 104 -6.04 14.09 6.75
CA LEU A 104 -5.10 15.13 7.20
C LEU A 104 -4.80 15.00 8.69
N LEU A 105 -5.82 14.77 9.53
CA LEU A 105 -5.66 14.57 10.96
C LEU A 105 -4.84 13.31 11.27
N ARG A 106 -5.12 12.20 10.59
CA ARG A 106 -4.33 10.96 10.73
C ARG A 106 -2.90 11.14 10.27
N HIS A 107 -2.68 11.89 9.19
CA HIS A 107 -1.34 12.21 8.70
C HIS A 107 -0.56 13.01 9.74
N ALA A 108 -1.16 14.07 10.27
CA ALA A 108 -0.54 14.94 11.28
C ALA A 108 -0.21 14.20 12.60
N ASN A 109 -1.06 13.23 12.99
CA ASN A 109 -0.86 12.43 14.18
C ASN A 109 0.06 11.20 13.97
N GLY A 110 0.48 10.91 12.73
CA GLY A 110 1.29 9.73 12.42
C GLY A 110 0.50 8.41 12.39
N ASP A 111 -0.84 8.48 12.38
CA ASP A 111 -1.75 7.32 12.34
C ASP A 111 -2.02 6.83 10.90
N LEU A 112 -1.58 7.58 9.90
CA LEU A 112 -1.66 7.19 8.50
C LEU A 112 -0.36 6.50 8.08
N ASN A 113 -0.45 5.22 7.65
CA ASN A 113 0.72 4.52 7.11
C ASN A 113 1.03 4.97 5.65
N ALA A 114 1.00 6.28 5.45
CA ALA A 114 1.32 6.96 4.21
C ALA A 114 1.79 8.38 4.48
N GLN A 115 2.60 8.92 3.58
CA GLN A 115 3.01 10.31 3.57
C GLN A 115 2.19 11.05 2.50
N ILE A 116 1.36 11.98 2.90
CA ILE A 116 0.66 12.85 1.95
C ILE A 116 1.69 13.86 1.42
N CYS A 117 1.93 13.84 0.11
CA CYS A 117 2.87 14.75 -0.56
C CYS A 117 2.15 15.98 -1.13
N ALA A 118 0.91 15.83 -1.56
CA ALA A 118 0.09 16.91 -2.09
C ALA A 118 -1.39 16.57 -2.03
N VAL A 119 -2.24 17.59 -2.09
CA VAL A 119 -3.68 17.48 -2.33
C VAL A 119 -4.00 18.22 -3.62
N LEU A 120 -4.65 17.56 -4.55
CA LEU A 120 -5.14 18.15 -5.80
C LEU A 120 -6.66 18.20 -5.77
N SER A 121 -7.24 19.30 -6.22
CA SER A 121 -8.69 19.47 -6.30
C SER A 121 -9.08 20.22 -7.56
N ASN A 122 -10.30 20.00 -8.03
CA ASN A 122 -10.90 20.81 -9.08
C ASN A 122 -11.62 22.06 -8.56
N HIS A 123 -11.56 22.31 -7.24
CA HIS A 123 -12.14 23.47 -6.56
C HIS A 123 -11.19 24.03 -5.49
N GLU A 124 -11.14 25.34 -5.33
CA GLU A 124 -10.27 26.02 -4.35
C GLU A 124 -10.75 25.86 -2.90
N VAL A 125 -11.99 25.49 -2.68
CA VAL A 125 -12.67 25.53 -1.36
C VAL A 125 -11.93 24.80 -0.23
N LEU A 126 -11.12 23.78 -0.55
CA LEU A 126 -10.35 23.01 0.42
C LEU A 126 -8.92 23.52 0.63
N GLY A 127 -8.49 24.53 -0.14
CA GLY A 127 -7.11 25.01 -0.13
C GLY A 127 -6.66 25.48 1.26
N ASP A 128 -7.46 26.30 1.93
CA ASP A 128 -7.11 26.82 3.25
C ASP A 128 -7.04 25.72 4.30
N LEU A 129 -7.92 24.73 4.24
CA LEU A 129 -7.87 23.56 5.12
C LEU A 129 -6.55 22.81 4.94
N VAL A 130 -6.14 22.52 3.70
CA VAL A 130 -4.91 21.77 3.41
C VAL A 130 -3.66 22.53 3.85
N ARG A 131 -3.61 23.83 3.59
CA ARG A 131 -2.49 24.71 3.99
C ARG A 131 -2.30 24.78 5.51
N THR A 132 -3.39 24.60 6.31
CA THR A 132 -3.30 24.52 7.78
C THR A 132 -2.42 23.33 8.25
N PHE A 133 -2.25 22.30 7.41
CA PHE A 133 -1.41 21.14 7.67
C PHE A 133 -0.03 21.20 7.01
N ASP A 134 0.38 22.37 6.52
CA ASP A 134 1.64 22.61 5.81
C ASP A 134 1.83 21.70 4.57
N LEU A 135 0.73 21.33 3.90
CA LEU A 135 0.75 20.49 2.71
C LEU A 135 0.52 21.31 1.43
N PRO A 136 1.18 20.94 0.32
CA PRO A 136 0.91 21.54 -0.99
C PRO A 136 -0.53 21.27 -1.42
N PHE A 137 -1.18 22.33 -1.94
CA PHE A 137 -2.51 22.27 -2.51
C PHE A 137 -2.50 22.83 -3.93
N HIS A 138 -3.05 22.06 -4.88
CA HIS A 138 -3.15 22.46 -6.28
C HIS A 138 -4.61 22.42 -6.72
N CYS A 139 -5.10 23.56 -7.19
CA CYS A 139 -6.43 23.65 -7.80
C CYS A 139 -6.31 23.56 -9.32
N ILE A 140 -6.82 22.46 -9.90
CA ILE A 140 -6.88 22.24 -11.34
C ILE A 140 -8.35 22.23 -11.74
N SER A 141 -8.87 23.42 -12.11
CA SER A 141 -10.27 23.58 -12.46
C SER A 141 -10.62 22.82 -13.74
N HIS A 142 -11.78 22.19 -13.75
CA HIS A 142 -12.36 21.54 -14.93
C HIS A 142 -13.33 22.45 -15.69
N VAL A 143 -13.55 23.70 -15.21
CA VAL A 143 -14.49 24.65 -15.81
C VAL A 143 -13.92 25.12 -17.15
N ASP A 144 -14.75 25.09 -18.18
CA ASP A 144 -14.41 25.45 -19.57
C ASP A 144 -13.24 24.66 -20.18
N MET A 145 -12.99 23.43 -19.69
CA MET A 145 -11.90 22.59 -20.11
C MET A 145 -12.42 21.21 -20.60
N ALA A 146 -11.84 20.68 -21.67
CA ALA A 146 -12.12 19.32 -22.12
C ALA A 146 -11.59 18.30 -21.09
N ARG A 147 -12.27 17.17 -20.96
CA ARG A 147 -11.91 16.14 -19.97
C ARG A 147 -10.47 15.64 -20.14
N ASP A 148 -10.07 15.37 -21.38
CA ASP A 148 -8.73 14.85 -21.70
C ASP A 148 -7.63 15.87 -21.33
N GLU A 149 -7.91 17.14 -21.49
CA GLU A 149 -7.00 18.23 -21.12
C GLU A 149 -6.87 18.33 -19.58
N HIS A 150 -7.99 18.25 -18.86
CA HIS A 150 -7.99 18.25 -17.40
C HIS A 150 -7.23 17.03 -16.83
N GLU A 151 -7.44 15.84 -17.39
CA GLU A 151 -6.72 14.63 -16.99
C GLU A 151 -5.21 14.75 -17.26
N ARG A 152 -4.82 15.36 -18.39
CA ARG A 152 -3.42 15.61 -18.72
C ARG A 152 -2.74 16.53 -17.69
N LEU A 153 -3.39 17.63 -17.31
CA LEU A 153 -2.87 18.56 -16.31
C LEU A 153 -2.76 17.92 -14.92
N LEU A 154 -3.72 17.06 -14.54
CA LEU A 154 -3.63 16.29 -13.29
C LEU A 154 -2.42 15.37 -13.30
N ILE A 155 -2.19 14.62 -14.40
CA ILE A 155 -1.05 13.71 -14.53
C ILE A 155 0.27 14.49 -14.51
N GLU A 156 0.34 15.63 -15.20
CA GLU A 156 1.52 16.49 -15.21
C GLU A 156 1.86 16.98 -13.79
N GLN A 157 0.86 17.47 -13.05
CA GLN A 157 1.05 17.91 -11.67
C GLN A 157 1.44 16.77 -10.72
N LEU A 158 0.87 15.56 -10.90
CA LEU A 158 1.26 14.39 -10.14
C LEU A 158 2.70 13.95 -10.43
N GLY A 159 3.18 14.17 -11.66
CA GLY A 159 4.55 13.87 -12.08
C GLY A 159 5.62 14.68 -11.36
N GLU A 160 5.28 15.81 -10.73
CA GLU A 160 6.20 16.62 -9.91
C GLU A 160 6.53 15.92 -8.56
N TYR A 161 5.77 14.90 -8.19
CA TYR A 161 5.92 14.17 -6.94
C TYR A 161 6.42 12.74 -7.19
N GLU A 162 7.39 12.31 -6.39
CA GLU A 162 7.78 10.89 -6.31
C GLU A 162 6.72 10.11 -5.48
N LEU A 163 5.71 9.57 -6.13
CA LEU A 163 4.62 8.84 -5.50
C LEU A 163 4.87 7.34 -5.45
#